data_db310179c4fa8e0ca6478008fcd8f34f
#
_entry.id   db310179c4fa8e0ca6478008fcd8f34f
#
_cell.length_a   1.000
_cell.length_b   1.000
_cell.length_c   1.000
_cell.angle_alpha   90.00
_cell.angle_beta   90.00
_cell.angle_gamma   90.00
#
_symmetry.space_group_name_H-M   'P 1'
#
loop_
_entity.id
_entity.type
_entity.pdbx_description
1 polymer ?
#
loop_
_entity_poly.entity_id
_entity_poly.type
_entity_poly.pdbx_seq_one_letter_code
_entity_poly.pdbx_strand_id
1 'polypeptide(L)' 'MIAHKFKVGQTVQIIPGGYLANARGTFIIVCVLPEEHGVYHYRIRSTTDGHERVVTESEVN' A
#
# COMPACT_ATOMS: atom_id res chain seq x y z
N MET A 1 6.21 10.82 -18.45
CA MET A 1 5.66 9.50 -18.18
C MET A 1 5.62 9.22 -16.69
N ILE A 2 4.55 8.64 -16.24
CA ILE A 2 4.36 8.39 -14.83
C ILE A 2 4.19 6.90 -14.61
N ALA A 3 4.88 6.39 -13.59
CA ALA A 3 4.77 4.99 -13.24
C ALA A 3 4.54 4.89 -11.74
N HIS A 4 3.72 3.94 -11.37
CA HIS A 4 3.55 3.63 -9.95
C HIS A 4 4.85 3.07 -9.41
N LYS A 5 5.15 3.40 -8.18
CA LYS A 5 6.36 2.94 -7.53
C LYS A 5 6.30 1.45 -7.24
N PHE A 6 5.10 0.92 -6.99
CA PHE A 6 4.91 -0.48 -6.63
C PHE A 6 4.07 -1.18 -7.68
N LYS A 7 4.17 -2.50 -7.73
CA LYS A 7 3.47 -3.33 -8.71
C LYS A 7 2.61 -4.36 -7.99
N VAL A 8 1.56 -4.82 -8.68
CA VAL A 8 0.74 -5.91 -8.17
C VAL A 8 1.62 -7.12 -7.88
N GLY A 9 1.41 -7.71 -6.71
CA GLY A 9 2.19 -8.86 -6.26
C GLY A 9 3.42 -8.50 -5.46
N GLN A 10 3.77 -7.23 -5.42
CA GLN A 10 4.94 -6.80 -4.68
C GLN A 10 4.63 -6.77 -3.19
N THR A 11 5.61 -7.17 -2.38
CA THR A 11 5.50 -7.16 -0.93
C THR A 11 5.94 -5.81 -0.41
N VAL A 12 5.15 -5.25 0.51
CA VAL A 12 5.45 -3.95 1.11
C VAL A 12 5.16 -3.99 2.60
N GLN A 13 5.63 -2.97 3.29
CA GLN A 13 5.36 -2.78 4.72
C GLN A 13 4.82 -1.38 4.92
N ILE A 14 4.00 -1.20 5.94
CA ILE A 14 3.46 0.12 6.26
C ILE A 14 4.49 0.87 7.08
N ILE A 15 4.73 2.11 6.68
CA ILE A 15 5.70 2.97 7.37
C ILE A 15 5.09 3.37 8.71
N PRO A 16 5.80 3.14 9.82
CA PRO A 16 5.28 3.52 11.13
C PRO A 16 5.21 5.03 11.31
N GLY A 17 4.36 5.45 12.24
CA GLY A 17 4.27 6.85 12.61
C GLY A 17 3.06 7.58 12.10
N GLY A 18 2.28 7.02 11.18
CA GLY A 18 1.06 7.61 10.70
C GLY A 18 -0.16 7.03 11.41
N TYR A 19 -1.34 7.35 10.91
CA TYR A 19 -2.55 6.79 11.48
C TYR A 19 -2.65 5.26 11.26
N LEU A 20 -1.80 4.72 10.41
CA LEU A 20 -1.70 3.29 10.19
C LEU A 20 -0.62 2.65 11.07
N ALA A 21 -0.15 3.36 12.09
CA ALA A 21 0.97 2.89 12.90
C ALA A 21 0.72 1.54 13.57
N ASN A 22 -0.54 1.19 13.79
CA ASN A 22 -0.88 -0.09 14.43
C ASN A 22 -0.94 -1.24 13.43
N ALA A 23 -0.88 -0.96 12.15
CA ALA A 23 -0.90 -1.98 11.13
C ALA A 23 0.50 -2.54 10.98
N ARG A 24 0.69 -3.78 11.34
CA ARG A 24 2.01 -4.41 11.34
C ARG A 24 2.02 -5.60 10.41
N GLY A 25 3.22 -6.05 10.07
CA GLY A 25 3.41 -7.22 9.25
C GLY A 25 3.63 -6.85 7.80
N THR A 26 3.58 -7.87 6.97
CA THR A 26 3.87 -7.74 5.54
C THR A 26 2.56 -7.68 4.76
N PHE A 27 2.54 -6.87 3.73
CA PHE A 27 1.38 -6.71 2.88
C PHE A 27 1.76 -6.96 1.44
N ILE A 28 0.78 -7.36 0.65
CA ILE A 28 0.97 -7.57 -0.79
C ILE A 28 0.11 -6.57 -1.54
N ILE A 29 0.67 -5.97 -2.57
CA ILE A 29 -0.08 -5.09 -3.44
C ILE A 29 -1.03 -5.95 -4.26
N VAL A 30 -2.32 -5.76 -4.08
CA VAL A 30 -3.31 -6.54 -4.84
C VAL A 30 -3.92 -5.74 -5.97
N CYS A 31 -3.85 -4.41 -5.90
CA CYS A 31 -4.40 -3.58 -6.95
C CYS A 31 -3.71 -2.22 -6.95
N VAL A 32 -3.39 -1.72 -8.14
CA VAL A 32 -2.86 -0.38 -8.30
C VAL A 32 -4.03 0.50 -8.71
N LEU A 33 -4.33 1.48 -7.89
CA LEU A 33 -5.49 2.33 -8.09
C LEU A 33 -5.10 3.58 -8.89
N PRO A 34 -6.08 4.23 -9.55
CA PRO A 34 -5.78 5.43 -10.30
C PRO A 34 -5.24 6.55 -9.42
N GLU A 35 -4.39 7.37 -10.01
CA GLU A 35 -3.89 8.55 -9.34
C GLU A 35 -5.04 9.49 -9.02
N GLU A 36 -4.96 10.15 -7.85
CA GLU A 36 -5.94 11.11 -7.43
C GLU A 36 -5.22 12.29 -6.81
N HIS A 37 -5.40 13.48 -7.40
CA HIS A 37 -4.74 14.71 -6.94
C HIS A 37 -3.21 14.55 -6.83
N GLY A 38 -2.63 13.85 -7.80
CA GLY A 38 -1.20 13.65 -7.83
C GLY A 38 -0.69 12.58 -6.90
N VAL A 39 -1.58 11.85 -6.25
CA VAL A 39 -1.21 10.83 -5.27
C VAL A 39 -1.63 9.47 -5.79
N TYR A 40 -0.72 8.53 -5.77
CA TYR A 40 -1.01 7.15 -6.16
C TYR A 40 -1.49 6.36 -4.96
N HIS A 41 -2.51 5.55 -5.19
CA HIS A 41 -3.11 4.73 -4.16
C HIS A 41 -2.97 3.26 -4.53
N TYR A 42 -2.95 2.42 -3.52
CA TYR A 42 -2.83 0.98 -3.71
C TYR A 42 -3.77 0.27 -2.77
N ARG A 43 -4.33 -0.83 -3.23
CA ARG A 43 -5.02 -1.75 -2.34
C ARG A 43 -4.03 -2.83 -1.95
N ILE A 44 -3.86 -3.03 -0.65
CA ILE A 44 -2.92 -4.01 -0.13
C ILE A 44 -3.67 -4.99 0.75
N ARG A 45 -3.09 -6.17 0.88
CA ARG A 45 -3.67 -7.24 1.69
C ARG A 45 -2.62 -7.72 2.68
N SER A 46 -3.03 -7.86 3.94
CA SER A 46 -2.15 -8.42 4.97
C SER A 46 -1.90 -9.89 4.69
N THR A 47 -0.65 -10.31 4.81
CA THR A 47 -0.30 -11.72 4.63
C THR A 47 -0.62 -12.55 5.85
N THR A 48 -0.94 -11.91 6.98
CA THR A 48 -1.22 -12.63 8.21
C THR A 48 -2.71 -12.89 8.39
N ASP A 49 -3.56 -11.90 8.14
CA ASP A 49 -4.99 -12.06 8.41
C ASP A 49 -5.86 -11.83 7.17
N GLY A 50 -5.27 -11.47 6.06
CA GLY A 50 -6.01 -11.29 4.82
C GLY A 50 -6.82 -10.02 4.71
N HIS A 51 -6.74 -9.14 5.69
CA HIS A 51 -7.46 -7.87 5.62
C HIS A 51 -6.86 -6.98 4.55
N GLU A 52 -7.73 -6.31 3.82
CA GLU A 52 -7.31 -5.37 2.79
C GLU A 52 -7.54 -3.95 3.24
N ARG A 53 -6.69 -3.05 2.74
CA ARG A 53 -6.86 -1.63 2.99
C ARG A 53 -6.29 -0.85 1.81
N VAL A 54 -6.74 0.39 1.69
CA VAL A 54 -6.24 1.29 0.66
C VAL A 54 -5.26 2.25 1.31
N VAL A 55 -4.08 2.38 0.71
CA VAL A 55 -3.03 3.24 1.24
C VAL A 55 -2.49 4.10 0.12
N THR A 56 -1.83 5.20 0.50
CA THR A 56 -1.11 6.02 -0.47
C THR A 56 0.31 5.50 -0.61
N GLU A 57 0.95 5.92 -1.70
CA GLU A 57 2.30 5.48 -1.99
C GLU A 57 3.28 5.85 -0.88
N SER A 58 3.03 6.96 -0.19
CA SER A 58 3.92 7.42 0.86
C SER A 58 3.72 6.66 2.18
N GLU A 59 2.66 5.87 2.29
CA GLU A 59 2.37 5.15 3.53
C GLU A 59 3.00 3.77 3.57
N VAL A 60 3.56 3.32 2.48
CA VAL A 60 4.18 2.00 2.40
C VAL A 60 5.58 2.10 1.85
N ASN A 61 6.34 1.06 2.13
CA ASN A 61 7.75 1.02 1.77
C ASN A 61 8.11 -0.36 1.21
#